data_139a6d8e024ac3e8be1c5bef23d32317
#
_entry.id   139a6d8e024ac3e8be1c5bef23d32317
#
_cell.length_a   1.000
_cell.length_b   1.000
_cell.length_c   1.000
_cell.angle_alpha   90.00
_cell.angle_beta   90.00
_cell.angle_gamma   90.00
#
_symmetry.space_group_name_H-M   'P 1'
#
loop_
_entity.id
_entity.type
_entity.pdbx_description
1 polymer ?
#
loop_
_entity_poly.entity_id
_entity_poly.type
_entity_poly.pdbx_seq_one_letter_code
_entity_poly.pdbx_strand_id
1 'polypeptide(L)'
;DAQESRGLGDVYKRQNIIAPEGKIVIFQNGWGNDEVFLKYFDKNEVYNARIITGFERVTPENSKVTVHTAPILLGSLYGADNSCMEPLAAAINNSGIPSEVSADIGKALWAKMLFNTTLNPLGAILNSSYGELSESESACDIMNQLIDETYSVLLAEHLETFWSTPEEYRKVFYEKLVPDTYKHRSSTLQDIEKGQKTEIDTLNGCIISLARRNGIDVPGHRMIYKLIKSIEEKMLTSK
;
A
#
# COMPACT_ATOMS: atom_id res chain seq x y z
N ASP A 1 7.89 -5.01 19.57
CA ASP A 1 7.06 -4.75 19.17
C ASP A 1 6.71 -3.80 18.02
N ALA A 2 7.23 -4.14 16.85
CA ALA A 2 6.85 -3.48 15.60
C ALA A 2 5.38 -3.80 15.19
N GLN A 3 4.78 -4.80 15.81
CA GLN A 3 3.40 -5.22 15.56
C GLN A 3 2.38 -4.40 16.38
N GLU A 4 2.79 -3.87 17.54
CA GLU A 4 1.95 -2.97 18.36
C GLU A 4 1.87 -1.55 17.78
N SER A 5 2.86 -1.13 16.97
CA SER A 5 2.86 0.20 16.33
C SER A 5 1.83 0.32 15.18
N ARG A 6 1.17 -0.76 14.80
CA ARG A 6 0.13 -0.79 13.74
C ARG A 6 -1.30 -0.68 14.28
N GLY A 7 -1.50 -0.47 15.58
CA GLY A 7 -2.82 -0.48 16.20
C GLY A 7 -3.26 0.85 16.82
N LEU A 8 -4.58 0.96 17.07
CA LEU A 8 -5.24 2.08 17.76
C LEU A 8 -4.55 2.49 19.07
N GLY A 9 -3.95 1.53 19.78
CA GLY A 9 -3.24 1.80 21.05
C GLY A 9 -2.01 2.69 20.90
N ASP A 10 -1.32 2.64 19.77
CA ASP A 10 -0.15 3.49 19.53
C ASP A 10 -0.56 4.94 19.21
N VAL A 11 -1.63 5.13 18.44
CA VAL A 11 -2.19 6.45 18.14
C VAL A 11 -2.66 7.14 19.41
N TYR A 12 -3.40 6.44 20.28
CA TYR A 12 -3.87 6.98 21.57
C TYR A 12 -2.73 7.38 22.49
N LYS A 13 -1.66 6.58 22.58
CA LYS A 13 -0.49 6.89 23.41
C LYS A 13 0.29 8.10 22.91
N ARG A 14 0.29 8.36 21.59
CA ARG A 14 1.10 9.41 20.97
C ARG A 14 0.38 10.75 20.83
N GLN A 15 -0.94 10.82 20.98
CA GLN A 15 -1.70 12.07 20.85
C GLN A 15 -1.20 13.18 21.83
N ASN A 16 -0.64 12.81 22.98
CA ASN A 16 -0.12 13.76 23.99
C ASN A 16 1.38 14.09 23.78
N ILE A 17 2.04 13.52 22.77
CA ILE A 17 3.46 13.71 22.48
C ILE A 17 3.64 14.73 21.35
N ILE A 18 2.61 14.93 20.54
CA ILE A 18 2.66 15.82 19.37
C ILE A 18 2.49 17.27 19.87
N ALA A 19 3.41 18.14 19.45
CA ALA A 19 3.31 19.57 19.72
C ALA A 19 2.01 20.15 19.12
N PRO A 20 1.48 21.29 19.64
CA PRO A 20 0.22 21.87 19.17
C PRO A 20 0.13 22.12 17.65
N GLU A 21 1.26 22.36 16.99
CA GLU A 21 1.34 22.55 15.53
C GLU A 21 1.96 21.35 14.80
N GLY A 22 2.14 20.23 15.53
CA GLY A 22 2.74 19.01 14.97
C GLY A 22 1.90 18.41 13.85
N LYS A 23 2.56 17.72 12.94
CA LYS A 23 1.92 17.02 11.83
C LYS A 23 2.17 15.53 11.93
N ILE A 24 1.20 14.75 11.49
CA ILE A 24 1.31 13.30 11.36
C ILE A 24 1.52 12.97 9.90
N VAL A 25 2.55 12.17 9.62
CA VAL A 25 2.78 11.63 8.28
C VAL A 25 2.68 10.11 8.32
N ILE A 26 1.76 9.57 7.56
CA ILE A 26 1.44 8.14 7.50
C ILE A 26 2.30 7.49 6.42
N PHE A 27 3.22 6.61 6.82
CA PHE A 27 4.13 5.88 5.95
C PHE A 27 3.68 4.43 5.67
N GLN A 28 2.61 3.96 6.33
CA GLN A 28 2.09 2.61 6.17
C GLN A 28 1.53 2.37 4.77
N ASN A 29 1.68 1.13 4.30
CA ASN A 29 1.04 0.67 3.06
C ASN A 29 -0.48 0.52 3.25
N GLY A 30 -1.20 0.58 2.13
CA GLY A 30 -2.64 0.41 2.12
C GLY A 30 -3.39 1.73 2.13
N TRP A 31 -4.71 1.65 2.15
CA TRP A 31 -5.63 2.78 2.17
C TRP A 31 -6.47 2.76 3.45
N GLY A 32 -6.93 3.94 3.90
CA GLY A 32 -7.77 4.09 5.08
C GLY A 32 -7.02 4.08 6.42
N ASN A 33 -5.68 4.05 6.41
CA ASN A 33 -4.87 4.16 7.63
C ASN A 33 -5.06 5.52 8.33
N ASP A 34 -5.38 6.56 7.57
CA ASP A 34 -5.64 7.91 8.03
C ASP A 34 -6.94 8.02 8.84
N GLU A 35 -7.96 7.20 8.56
CA GLU A 35 -9.23 7.18 9.31
C GLU A 35 -9.02 6.92 10.82
N VAL A 36 -7.96 6.21 11.18
CA VAL A 36 -7.60 5.95 12.57
C VAL A 36 -7.11 7.21 13.25
N PHE A 37 -6.29 8.01 12.54
CA PHE A 37 -5.72 9.25 13.05
C PHE A 37 -6.75 10.38 13.13
N LEU A 38 -7.67 10.45 12.17
CA LEU A 38 -8.75 11.44 12.13
C LEU A 38 -9.74 11.36 13.31
N LYS A 39 -9.68 10.31 14.11
CA LYS A 39 -10.43 10.22 15.38
C LYS A 39 -9.84 11.12 16.47
N TYR A 40 -8.60 11.55 16.32
CA TYR A 40 -7.82 12.25 17.33
C TYR A 40 -7.19 13.54 16.85
N PHE A 41 -7.06 13.73 15.53
CA PHE A 41 -6.35 14.83 14.90
C PHE A 41 -7.22 15.47 13.80
N ASP A 42 -7.02 16.77 13.59
CA ASP A 42 -7.68 17.46 12.49
C ASP A 42 -7.12 16.97 11.14
N LYS A 43 -7.98 16.95 10.12
CA LYS A 43 -7.59 16.58 8.76
C LYS A 43 -6.45 17.41 8.17
N ASN A 44 -6.26 18.65 8.68
CA ASN A 44 -5.14 19.53 8.29
C ASN A 44 -3.82 19.18 8.98
N GLU A 45 -3.83 18.21 9.89
CA GLU A 45 -2.66 17.72 10.61
C GLU A 45 -2.19 16.34 10.10
N VAL A 46 -3.00 15.68 9.25
CA VAL A 46 -2.75 14.32 8.77
C VAL A 46 -2.33 14.34 7.30
N TYR A 47 -1.14 13.83 7.05
CA TYR A 47 -0.53 13.70 5.74
C TYR A 47 -0.18 12.25 5.43
N ASN A 48 -0.04 11.94 4.16
CA ASN A 48 0.30 10.59 3.69
C ASN A 48 1.60 10.61 2.91
N ALA A 49 2.32 9.50 2.99
CA ALA A 49 3.51 9.23 2.20
C ALA A 49 3.28 8.03 1.27
N ARG A 50 3.57 8.19 -0.02
CA ARG A 50 3.64 7.08 -0.95
C ARG A 50 5.09 6.67 -1.15
N ILE A 51 5.43 5.47 -0.72
CA ILE A 51 6.79 4.91 -0.77
C ILE A 51 6.83 3.76 -1.76
N ILE A 52 7.74 3.81 -2.72
CA ILE A 52 8.10 2.69 -3.60
C ILE A 52 9.59 2.38 -3.41
N THR A 53 9.99 2.31 -2.15
CA THR A 53 11.36 1.98 -1.74
C THR A 53 11.27 0.74 -0.85
N GLY A 54 11.99 -0.29 -1.21
CA GLY A 54 12.14 -1.48 -0.38
C GLY A 54 13.27 -1.26 0.63
N PHE A 55 12.99 -1.60 1.87
CA PHE A 55 13.96 -1.58 2.96
C PHE A 55 14.09 -2.99 3.55
N GLU A 56 15.32 -3.43 3.74
CA GLU A 56 15.65 -4.64 4.49
C GLU A 56 16.38 -4.25 5.77
N ARG A 57 15.84 -4.68 6.91
CA ARG A 57 16.52 -4.47 8.19
C ARG A 57 17.59 -5.55 8.35
N VAL A 58 18.85 -5.17 8.19
CA VAL A 58 20.00 -6.08 8.28
C VAL A 58 20.39 -6.31 9.74
N THR A 59 20.44 -5.23 10.55
CA THR A 59 20.63 -5.26 12.00
C THR A 59 19.68 -4.28 12.66
N PRO A 60 19.56 -4.26 14.01
CA PRO A 60 18.76 -3.23 14.69
C PRO A 60 19.13 -1.80 14.30
N GLU A 61 20.40 -1.54 13.98
CA GLU A 61 20.96 -0.22 13.68
C GLU A 61 21.06 0.06 12.18
N ASN A 62 21.00 -0.99 11.32
CA ASN A 62 21.26 -0.86 9.89
C ASN A 62 20.07 -1.34 9.05
N SER A 63 19.62 -0.47 8.16
CA SER A 63 18.66 -0.79 7.11
C SER A 63 19.31 -0.62 5.75
N LYS A 64 19.09 -1.57 4.86
CA LYS A 64 19.55 -1.53 3.46
C LYS A 64 18.40 -1.15 2.56
N VAL A 65 18.62 -0.19 1.67
CA VAL A 65 17.70 0.08 0.56
C VAL A 65 17.91 -1.03 -0.48
N THR A 66 16.90 -1.83 -0.73
CA THR A 66 16.95 -2.98 -1.66
C THR A 66 16.42 -2.64 -3.04
N VAL A 67 15.44 -1.73 -3.10
CA VAL A 67 14.88 -1.22 -4.34
C VAL A 67 14.43 0.22 -4.14
N HIS A 68 14.61 1.05 -5.18
CA HIS A 68 14.10 2.42 -5.21
C HIS A 68 13.74 2.75 -6.65
N THR A 69 12.45 2.84 -6.96
CA THR A 69 11.97 2.99 -8.34
C THR A 69 11.36 4.36 -8.60
N ALA A 70 11.03 5.12 -7.55
CA ALA A 70 10.47 6.46 -7.68
C ALA A 70 10.62 7.24 -6.36
N PRO A 71 10.59 8.59 -6.38
CA PRO A 71 10.65 9.43 -5.20
C PRO A 71 9.58 9.07 -4.16
N ILE A 72 9.88 9.30 -2.89
CA ILE A 72 8.86 9.30 -1.84
C ILE A 72 7.99 10.54 -2.06
N LEU A 73 6.67 10.36 -2.18
CA LEU A 73 5.72 11.46 -2.29
C LEU A 73 5.07 11.74 -0.95
N LEU A 74 4.98 13.02 -0.59
CA LEU A 74 4.33 13.49 0.64
C LEU A 74 3.18 14.42 0.27
N GLY A 75 2.01 14.29 0.92
CA GLY A 75 0.88 15.18 0.63
C GLY A 75 -0.35 14.90 1.48
N SER A 76 -1.32 15.81 1.41
CA SER A 76 -2.60 15.70 2.10
C SER A 76 -3.67 15.10 1.20
N LEU A 77 -4.45 14.16 1.72
CA LEU A 77 -5.67 13.66 1.08
C LEU A 77 -6.85 14.63 1.24
N TYR A 78 -6.74 15.64 2.12
CA TYR A 78 -7.83 16.48 2.58
C TYR A 78 -7.71 17.92 2.10
N GLY A 79 -6.80 18.20 1.16
CA GLY A 79 -6.60 19.55 0.60
C GLY A 79 -5.93 20.52 1.57
N ALA A 80 -5.24 20.02 2.61
CA ALA A 80 -4.42 20.86 3.47
C ALA A 80 -3.21 21.43 2.70
N ASP A 81 -2.66 22.52 3.21
CA ASP A 81 -1.45 23.10 2.64
C ASP A 81 -0.27 22.12 2.75
N ASN A 82 0.24 21.73 1.60
CA ASN A 82 1.35 20.79 1.50
C ASN A 82 2.72 21.44 1.73
N SER A 83 2.84 22.76 1.79
CA SER A 83 4.12 23.48 1.96
C SER A 83 4.83 23.11 3.26
N CYS A 84 4.07 22.74 4.29
CA CYS A 84 4.61 22.28 5.57
C CYS A 84 5.34 20.92 5.46
N MET A 85 5.20 20.19 4.36
CA MET A 85 5.92 18.92 4.08
C MET A 85 7.27 19.15 3.38
N GLU A 86 7.53 20.34 2.84
CA GLU A 86 8.79 20.66 2.14
C GLU A 86 10.04 20.44 3.03
N PRO A 87 10.07 20.84 4.32
CA PRO A 87 11.22 20.56 5.17
C PRO A 87 11.49 19.06 5.35
N LEU A 88 10.42 18.24 5.45
CA LEU A 88 10.56 16.79 5.57
C LEU A 88 11.05 16.18 4.25
N ALA A 89 10.50 16.59 3.12
CA ALA A 89 10.95 16.17 1.80
C ALA A 89 12.44 16.49 1.60
N ALA A 90 12.85 17.73 1.94
CA ALA A 90 14.25 18.16 1.87
C ALA A 90 15.16 17.31 2.79
N ALA A 91 14.74 17.02 4.01
CA ALA A 91 15.49 16.18 4.94
C ALA A 91 15.69 14.76 4.40
N ILE A 92 14.63 14.16 3.81
CA ILE A 92 14.71 12.83 3.18
C ILE A 92 15.65 12.88 1.98
N ASN A 93 15.54 13.90 1.11
CA ASN A 93 16.44 14.10 -0.04
C ASN A 93 17.91 14.18 0.41
N ASN A 94 18.19 14.96 1.45
CA ASN A 94 19.54 15.12 2.00
C ASN A 94 20.11 13.81 2.57
N SER A 95 19.25 12.85 2.92
CA SER A 95 19.66 11.50 3.33
C SER A 95 20.00 10.58 2.14
N GLY A 96 19.85 11.05 0.90
CA GLY A 96 20.13 10.29 -0.32
C GLY A 96 18.95 9.51 -0.89
N ILE A 97 17.72 9.71 -0.36
CA ILE A 97 16.50 9.09 -0.88
C ILE A 97 15.64 10.19 -1.53
N PRO A 98 15.44 10.19 -2.85
CA PRO A 98 14.59 11.17 -3.52
C PRO A 98 13.19 11.27 -2.89
N SER A 99 12.76 12.49 -2.60
CA SER A 99 11.46 12.79 -2.02
C SER A 99 10.93 14.13 -2.51
N GLU A 100 9.64 14.24 -2.68
CA GLU A 100 8.98 15.45 -3.14
C GLU A 100 7.56 15.59 -2.55
N VAL A 101 7.07 16.81 -2.53
CA VAL A 101 5.69 17.12 -2.15
C VAL A 101 4.80 16.96 -3.37
N SER A 102 3.63 16.35 -3.19
CA SER A 102 2.68 16.05 -4.27
C SER A 102 1.28 16.56 -3.94
N ALA A 103 0.68 17.26 -4.90
CA ALA A 103 -0.74 17.61 -4.85
C ALA A 103 -1.64 16.40 -5.18
N ASP A 104 -1.11 15.42 -5.90
CA ASP A 104 -1.83 14.22 -6.35
C ASP A 104 -1.54 12.97 -5.50
N ILE A 105 -1.30 13.15 -4.19
CA ILE A 105 -0.95 12.05 -3.30
C ILE A 105 -2.00 10.93 -3.31
N GLY A 106 -3.28 11.28 -3.43
CA GLY A 106 -4.38 10.31 -3.54
C GLY A 106 -4.24 9.42 -4.77
N LYS A 107 -3.98 10.01 -5.95
CA LYS A 107 -3.74 9.24 -7.19
C LYS A 107 -2.51 8.33 -7.08
N ALA A 108 -1.45 8.83 -6.45
CA ALA A 108 -0.23 8.08 -6.24
C ALA A 108 -0.40 6.88 -5.29
N LEU A 109 -1.18 7.05 -4.23
CA LEU A 109 -1.53 5.97 -3.31
C LEU A 109 -2.38 4.90 -4.01
N TRP A 110 -3.39 5.31 -4.79
CA TRP A 110 -4.23 4.36 -5.52
C TRP A 110 -3.47 3.65 -6.66
N ALA A 111 -2.54 4.32 -7.33
CA ALA A 111 -1.64 3.67 -8.28
C ALA A 111 -0.82 2.56 -7.61
N LYS A 112 -0.33 2.80 -6.39
CA LYS A 112 0.36 1.78 -5.58
C LYS A 112 -0.59 0.70 -5.08
N MET A 113 -1.82 1.06 -4.68
CA MET A 113 -2.85 0.10 -4.26
C MET A 113 -3.19 -0.88 -5.38
N LEU A 114 -3.45 -0.40 -6.60
CA LEU A 114 -3.68 -1.23 -7.79
C LEU A 114 -2.57 -2.27 -7.97
N PHE A 115 -1.32 -1.84 -7.92
CA PHE A 115 -0.15 -2.70 -8.07
C PHE A 115 -0.07 -3.75 -6.95
N ASN A 116 -0.17 -3.30 -5.69
CA ASN A 116 0.00 -4.16 -4.53
C ASN A 116 -1.15 -5.17 -4.36
N THR A 117 -2.41 -4.75 -4.56
CA THR A 117 -3.57 -5.63 -4.38
C THR A 117 -3.67 -6.70 -5.45
N THR A 118 -3.06 -6.44 -6.61
CA THR A 118 -2.99 -7.38 -7.73
C THR A 118 -1.85 -8.38 -7.56
N LEU A 119 -0.63 -7.92 -7.30
CA LEU A 119 0.58 -8.74 -7.34
C LEU A 119 0.96 -9.37 -5.99
N ASN A 120 0.85 -8.61 -4.89
CA ASN A 120 1.41 -9.07 -3.62
C ASN A 120 0.77 -10.37 -3.11
N PRO A 121 -0.56 -10.46 -2.98
CA PRO A 121 -1.17 -11.67 -2.46
C PRO A 121 -1.11 -12.83 -3.46
N LEU A 122 -1.24 -12.57 -4.76
CA LEU A 122 -1.17 -13.61 -5.78
C LEU A 122 0.24 -14.22 -5.83
N GLY A 123 1.29 -13.37 -5.80
CA GLY A 123 2.67 -13.83 -5.71
C GLY A 123 2.96 -14.62 -4.44
N ALA A 124 2.31 -14.28 -3.32
CA ALA A 124 2.44 -15.02 -2.08
C ALA A 124 1.73 -16.39 -2.15
N ILE A 125 0.53 -16.46 -2.72
CA ILE A 125 -0.24 -17.71 -2.87
C ILE A 125 0.47 -18.68 -3.81
N LEU A 126 1.02 -18.18 -4.93
CA LEU A 126 1.69 -18.99 -5.95
C LEU A 126 3.19 -19.17 -5.69
N ASN A 127 3.74 -18.53 -4.64
CA ASN A 127 5.18 -18.50 -4.33
C ASN A 127 6.03 -18.05 -5.53
N SER A 128 5.59 -17.02 -6.22
CA SER A 128 6.16 -16.56 -7.48
C SER A 128 6.60 -15.09 -7.41
N SER A 129 7.61 -14.75 -8.23
CA SER A 129 7.96 -13.36 -8.54
C SER A 129 6.90 -12.71 -9.44
N TYR A 130 6.95 -11.40 -9.56
CA TYR A 130 5.97 -10.67 -10.39
C TYR A 130 6.07 -11.01 -11.87
N GLY A 131 7.28 -11.24 -12.39
CA GLY A 131 7.48 -11.66 -13.77
C GLY A 131 6.90 -13.06 -14.03
N GLU A 132 7.16 -14.03 -13.15
CA GLU A 132 6.61 -15.38 -13.27
C GLU A 132 5.08 -15.39 -13.28
N LEU A 133 4.43 -14.49 -12.54
CA LEU A 133 2.97 -14.33 -12.60
C LEU A 133 2.51 -13.91 -14.00
N SER A 134 3.25 -13.00 -14.66
CA SER A 134 2.88 -12.50 -15.98
C SER A 134 3.11 -13.49 -17.12
N GLU A 135 3.84 -14.57 -16.89
CA GLU A 135 4.08 -15.66 -17.84
C GLU A 135 2.95 -16.70 -17.83
N SER A 136 2.08 -16.67 -16.82
CA SER A 136 0.93 -17.58 -16.69
C SER A 136 -0.35 -16.92 -17.18
N GLU A 137 -0.98 -17.46 -18.21
CA GLU A 137 -2.26 -17.00 -18.75
C GLU A 137 -3.33 -16.94 -17.64
N SER A 138 -3.47 -18.02 -16.86
CA SER A 138 -4.43 -18.06 -15.73
C SER A 138 -4.14 -17.04 -14.65
N ALA A 139 -2.86 -16.75 -14.35
CA ALA A 139 -2.52 -15.70 -13.38
C ALA A 139 -2.81 -14.30 -13.96
N CYS A 140 -2.58 -14.09 -15.27
CA CYS A 140 -2.96 -12.86 -15.96
C CYS A 140 -4.48 -12.63 -15.91
N ASP A 141 -5.30 -13.65 -16.10
CA ASP A 141 -6.75 -13.54 -15.98
C ASP A 141 -7.18 -13.11 -14.59
N ILE A 142 -6.58 -13.70 -13.54
CA ILE A 142 -6.84 -13.30 -12.15
C ILE A 142 -6.41 -11.85 -11.92
N MET A 143 -5.21 -11.46 -12.37
CA MET A 143 -4.71 -10.09 -12.23
C MET A 143 -5.61 -9.08 -12.94
N ASN A 144 -6.08 -9.40 -14.15
CA ASN A 144 -7.01 -8.55 -14.90
C ASN A 144 -8.34 -8.38 -14.17
N GLN A 145 -8.89 -9.46 -13.61
CA GLN A 145 -10.11 -9.41 -12.80
C GLN A 145 -9.93 -8.51 -11.57
N LEU A 146 -8.82 -8.65 -10.83
CA LEU A 146 -8.54 -7.80 -9.66
C LEU A 146 -8.42 -6.32 -10.03
N ILE A 147 -7.81 -6.01 -11.17
CA ILE A 147 -7.72 -4.64 -11.70
C ILE A 147 -9.12 -4.09 -11.99
N ASP A 148 -9.97 -4.84 -12.71
CA ASP A 148 -11.32 -4.41 -13.08
C ASP A 148 -12.21 -4.18 -11.84
N GLU A 149 -12.15 -5.10 -10.88
CA GLU A 149 -12.86 -4.96 -9.60
C GLU A 149 -12.40 -3.71 -8.83
N THR A 150 -11.08 -3.42 -8.81
CA THR A 150 -10.54 -2.21 -8.17
C THR A 150 -11.04 -0.95 -8.87
N TYR A 151 -11.05 -0.90 -10.21
CA TYR A 151 -11.58 0.26 -10.95
C TYR A 151 -13.07 0.49 -10.71
N SER A 152 -13.85 -0.59 -10.57
CA SER A 152 -15.27 -0.47 -10.20
C SER A 152 -15.45 0.21 -8.85
N VAL A 153 -14.58 -0.09 -7.88
CA VAL A 153 -14.57 0.55 -6.57
C VAL A 153 -14.12 2.00 -6.65
N LEU A 154 -13.04 2.30 -7.40
CA LEU A 154 -12.55 3.66 -7.60
C LEU A 154 -13.65 4.57 -8.16
N LEU A 155 -14.36 4.09 -9.17
CA LEU A 155 -15.45 4.85 -9.79
C LEU A 155 -16.58 5.17 -8.80
N ALA A 156 -16.99 4.20 -7.99
CA ALA A 156 -18.07 4.38 -7.02
C ALA A 156 -17.68 5.27 -5.84
N GLU A 157 -16.43 5.23 -5.42
CA GLU A 157 -15.90 6.08 -4.33
C GLU A 157 -15.44 7.45 -4.83
N HIS A 158 -15.60 7.76 -6.13
CA HIS A 158 -15.08 9.00 -6.76
C HIS A 158 -13.58 9.20 -6.53
N LEU A 159 -12.83 8.10 -6.51
CA LEU A 159 -11.39 8.08 -6.35
C LEU A 159 -10.71 7.94 -7.71
N GLU A 160 -9.52 8.49 -7.82
CA GLU A 160 -8.78 8.53 -9.07
C GLU A 160 -7.38 7.94 -8.93
N THR A 161 -6.86 7.49 -10.05
CA THR A 161 -5.44 7.16 -10.24
C THR A 161 -4.92 7.88 -11.49
N PHE A 162 -3.67 7.67 -11.89
CA PHE A 162 -3.07 8.33 -13.06
C PHE A 162 -3.59 7.81 -14.40
N TRP A 163 -4.32 6.71 -14.40
CA TRP A 163 -4.90 6.07 -15.59
C TRP A 163 -6.42 6.06 -15.42
N SER A 164 -7.10 6.59 -16.43
CA SER A 164 -8.55 6.81 -16.36
C SER A 164 -9.35 5.52 -16.50
N THR A 165 -8.77 4.49 -17.12
CA THR A 165 -9.44 3.22 -17.38
C THR A 165 -8.57 2.01 -16.99
N PRO A 166 -9.18 0.85 -16.70
CA PRO A 166 -8.42 -0.37 -16.44
C PRO A 166 -7.56 -0.79 -17.65
N GLU A 167 -7.97 -0.49 -18.88
CA GLU A 167 -7.21 -0.80 -20.09
C GLU A 167 -5.92 0.01 -20.16
N GLU A 168 -6.00 1.32 -19.88
CA GLU A 168 -4.81 2.19 -19.82
C GLU A 168 -3.83 1.70 -18.75
N TYR A 169 -4.36 1.32 -17.58
CA TYR A 169 -3.52 0.77 -16.51
C TYR A 169 -2.90 -0.56 -16.90
N ARG A 170 -3.69 -1.54 -17.44
CA ARG A 170 -3.18 -2.84 -17.87
C ARG A 170 -2.05 -2.70 -18.88
N LYS A 171 -2.15 -1.76 -19.82
CA LYS A 171 -1.08 -1.49 -20.77
C LYS A 171 0.22 -1.14 -20.06
N VAL A 172 0.20 -0.16 -19.17
CA VAL A 172 1.39 0.24 -18.39
C VAL A 172 1.85 -0.87 -17.44
N PHE A 173 0.90 -1.59 -16.85
CA PHE A 173 1.17 -2.69 -15.92
C PHE A 173 2.00 -3.79 -16.59
N TYR A 174 1.59 -4.28 -17.75
CA TYR A 174 2.28 -5.37 -18.44
C TYR A 174 3.48 -4.91 -19.28
N GLU A 175 3.46 -3.70 -19.85
CA GLU A 175 4.55 -3.20 -20.68
C GLU A 175 5.71 -2.61 -19.88
N LYS A 176 5.45 -2.14 -18.63
CA LYS A 176 6.44 -1.44 -17.83
C LYS A 176 6.54 -1.92 -16.38
N LEU A 177 5.46 -1.85 -15.60
CA LEU A 177 5.55 -2.03 -14.15
C LEU A 177 5.99 -3.45 -13.76
N VAL A 178 5.43 -4.47 -14.38
CA VAL A 178 5.81 -5.86 -14.13
C VAL A 178 7.22 -6.16 -14.67
N PRO A 179 7.58 -5.81 -15.91
CA PRO A 179 8.96 -5.98 -16.41
C PRO A 179 10.02 -5.28 -15.55
N ASP A 180 9.78 -4.03 -15.14
CA ASP A 180 10.72 -3.27 -14.28
C ASP A 180 10.93 -3.92 -12.90
N THR A 181 9.98 -4.75 -12.48
CA THR A 181 9.99 -5.45 -11.18
C THR A 181 9.98 -6.98 -11.33
N TYR A 182 10.39 -7.51 -12.47
CA TYR A 182 10.27 -8.93 -12.85
C TYR A 182 10.69 -9.91 -11.75
N LYS A 183 11.87 -9.71 -11.16
CA LYS A 183 12.44 -10.60 -10.12
C LYS A 183 11.96 -10.29 -8.70
N HIS A 184 11.08 -9.29 -8.56
CA HIS A 184 10.63 -8.89 -7.23
C HIS A 184 9.69 -9.93 -6.63
N ARG A 185 9.96 -10.30 -5.38
CA ARG A 185 9.08 -11.13 -4.55
C ARG A 185 8.34 -10.22 -3.58
N SER A 186 7.03 -10.37 -3.50
CA SER A 186 6.17 -9.46 -2.75
C SER A 186 6.49 -9.40 -1.25
N SER A 187 6.20 -8.27 -0.62
CA SER A 187 6.27 -8.13 0.85
C SER A 187 5.35 -9.13 1.56
N THR A 188 4.17 -9.40 1.01
CA THR A 188 3.23 -10.39 1.54
C THR A 188 3.86 -11.79 1.58
N LEU A 189 4.58 -12.20 0.52
CA LEU A 189 5.31 -13.47 0.50
C LEU A 189 6.41 -13.50 1.58
N GLN A 190 7.18 -12.42 1.68
CA GLN A 190 8.24 -12.30 2.67
C GLN A 190 7.70 -12.32 4.12
N ASP A 191 6.54 -11.70 4.37
CA ASP A 191 5.88 -11.74 5.67
C ASP A 191 5.46 -13.18 6.03
N ILE A 192 4.87 -13.91 5.07
CA ILE A 192 4.48 -15.32 5.23
C ILE A 192 5.71 -16.19 5.54
N GLU A 193 6.79 -16.04 4.78
CA GLU A 193 8.05 -16.79 5.00
C GLU A 193 8.66 -16.54 6.38
N LYS A 194 8.50 -15.32 6.90
CA LYS A 194 8.96 -14.93 8.24
C LYS A 194 7.97 -15.31 9.36
N GLY A 195 6.83 -15.91 9.03
CA GLY A 195 5.77 -16.20 9.98
C GLY A 195 5.14 -14.94 10.59
N GLN A 196 5.11 -13.83 9.83
CA GLN A 196 4.54 -12.54 10.24
C GLN A 196 3.15 -12.34 9.64
N LYS A 197 2.32 -11.56 10.35
CA LYS A 197 1.02 -11.15 9.83
C LYS A 197 1.21 -10.22 8.63
N THR A 198 0.46 -10.48 7.56
CA THR A 198 0.50 -9.68 6.33
C THR A 198 -0.30 -8.38 6.43
N GLU A 199 -0.17 -7.52 5.41
CA GLU A 199 -0.98 -6.29 5.26
C GLU A 199 -2.27 -6.52 4.46
N ILE A 200 -2.75 -7.77 4.32
CA ILE A 200 -3.90 -8.11 3.47
C ILE A 200 -5.18 -7.34 3.88
N ASP A 201 -5.33 -7.02 5.16
CA ASP A 201 -6.48 -6.29 5.68
C ASP A 201 -6.55 -4.85 5.14
N THR A 202 -5.41 -4.16 5.00
CA THR A 202 -5.31 -2.79 4.47
C THR A 202 -5.11 -2.73 2.95
N LEU A 203 -4.91 -3.88 2.31
CA LEU A 203 -4.85 -4.05 0.86
C LEU A 203 -6.20 -4.55 0.32
N ASN A 204 -6.32 -5.84 0.03
CA ASN A 204 -7.54 -6.40 -0.55
C ASN A 204 -8.75 -6.29 0.40
N GLY A 205 -8.53 -6.35 1.72
CA GLY A 205 -9.58 -6.11 2.72
C GLY A 205 -10.16 -4.70 2.63
N CYS A 206 -9.36 -3.70 2.33
CA CYS A 206 -9.83 -2.34 2.06
C CYS A 206 -10.73 -2.29 0.83
N ILE A 207 -10.32 -2.88 -0.31
CA ILE A 207 -11.16 -2.95 -1.53
C ILE A 207 -12.52 -3.59 -1.21
N ILE A 208 -12.51 -4.71 -0.48
CA ILE A 208 -13.75 -5.41 -0.08
C ILE A 208 -14.65 -4.51 0.79
N SER A 209 -14.07 -3.73 1.70
CA SER A 209 -14.80 -2.81 2.57
C SER A 209 -15.46 -1.69 1.77
N LEU A 210 -14.71 -1.05 0.86
CA LEU A 210 -15.21 -0.01 -0.02
C LEU A 210 -16.30 -0.53 -0.96
N ALA A 211 -16.08 -1.70 -1.57
CA ALA A 211 -17.06 -2.36 -2.43
C ALA A 211 -18.38 -2.63 -1.70
N ARG A 212 -18.31 -3.14 -0.45
CA ARG A 212 -19.50 -3.41 0.37
C ARG A 212 -20.31 -2.14 0.63
N ARG A 213 -19.68 -1.01 0.92
CA ARG A 213 -20.36 0.27 1.14
C ARG A 213 -21.16 0.72 -0.08
N ASN A 214 -20.70 0.36 -1.28
CA ASN A 214 -21.30 0.75 -2.54
C ASN A 214 -22.13 -0.34 -3.22
N GLY A 215 -22.33 -1.48 -2.56
CA GLY A 215 -23.10 -2.59 -3.13
C GLY A 215 -22.45 -3.25 -4.34
N ILE A 216 -21.11 -3.15 -4.46
CA ILE A 216 -20.32 -3.71 -5.57
C ILE A 216 -19.84 -5.11 -5.19
N ASP A 217 -19.91 -6.04 -6.14
CA ASP A 217 -19.33 -7.36 -5.98
C ASP A 217 -17.87 -7.40 -6.45
N VAL A 218 -17.00 -7.94 -5.59
CA VAL A 218 -15.55 -8.08 -5.84
C VAL A 218 -15.09 -9.50 -5.48
N PRO A 219 -15.57 -10.51 -6.25
CA PRO A 219 -15.33 -11.91 -5.93
C PRO A 219 -13.86 -12.31 -5.95
N GLY A 220 -13.06 -11.75 -6.87
CA GLY A 220 -11.62 -11.97 -6.96
C GLY A 220 -10.90 -11.50 -5.70
N HIS A 221 -11.12 -10.25 -5.28
CA HIS A 221 -10.53 -9.72 -4.05
C HIS A 221 -10.97 -10.52 -2.82
N ARG A 222 -12.24 -10.94 -2.72
CA ARG A 222 -12.70 -11.78 -1.60
C ARG A 222 -12.04 -13.15 -1.57
N MET A 223 -11.83 -13.78 -2.74
CA MET A 223 -11.16 -15.07 -2.81
C MET A 223 -9.70 -14.96 -2.36
N ILE A 224 -8.95 -14.03 -2.95
CA ILE A 224 -7.55 -13.76 -2.62
C ILE A 224 -7.39 -13.44 -1.13
N TYR A 225 -8.23 -12.57 -0.59
CA TYR A 225 -8.23 -12.22 0.84
C TYR A 225 -8.39 -13.46 1.73
N LYS A 226 -9.38 -14.32 1.44
CA LYS A 226 -9.63 -15.55 2.21
C LYS A 226 -8.47 -16.54 2.13
N LEU A 227 -7.83 -16.66 0.96
CA LEU A 227 -6.66 -17.54 0.80
C LEU A 227 -5.49 -17.08 1.67
N ILE A 228 -5.17 -15.78 1.67
CA ILE A 228 -4.12 -15.23 2.53
C ILE A 228 -4.48 -15.38 4.01
N LYS A 229 -5.73 -15.10 4.41
CA LYS A 229 -6.19 -15.31 5.81
C LYS A 229 -6.05 -16.77 6.24
N SER A 230 -6.37 -17.73 5.35
CA SER A 230 -6.18 -19.15 5.63
C SER A 230 -4.71 -19.53 5.80
N ILE A 231 -3.80 -18.89 5.06
CA ILE A 231 -2.35 -19.06 5.25
C ILE A 231 -1.92 -18.51 6.61
N GLU A 232 -2.37 -17.29 6.97
CA GLU A 232 -2.08 -16.68 8.27
C GLU A 232 -2.57 -17.56 9.44
N GLU A 233 -3.77 -18.12 9.35
CA GLU A 233 -4.34 -19.02 10.36
C GLU A 233 -3.46 -20.27 10.56
N LYS A 234 -3.00 -20.90 9.46
CA LYS A 234 -2.09 -22.05 9.53
C LYS A 234 -0.76 -21.71 10.18
N MET A 235 -0.21 -20.52 9.90
CA MET A 235 1.05 -20.08 10.52
C MET A 235 0.92 -19.92 12.04
N LEU A 236 -0.24 -19.49 12.54
CA LEU A 236 -0.50 -19.32 13.97
C LEU A 236 -0.67 -20.66 14.69
N THR A 237 -1.21 -21.69 14.01
CA THR A 237 -1.42 -23.04 14.58
C THR A 237 -0.17 -23.89 14.56
N SER A 238 0.87 -23.49 13.84
CA SER A 238 2.15 -24.23 13.71
C SER A 238 3.24 -23.74 14.66
N LYS A 239 2.92 -22.72 15.50
CA LYS A 239 3.76 -22.22 16.60
C LYS A 239 3.30 -22.77 17.93
#